data_0336ed0a62809295ba0b2dbab5ee59c3
#
_entry.id   0336ed0a62809295ba0b2dbab5ee59c3
#
_cell.length_a   1.000
_cell.length_b   1.000
_cell.length_c   1.000
_cell.angle_alpha   90.00
_cell.angle_beta   90.00
_cell.angle_gamma   90.00
#
_symmetry.space_group_name_H-M   'P 1'
#
loop_
_entity.id
_entity.type
_entity.pdbx_description
1 polymer ?
#
loop_
_entity_poly.entity_id
_entity_poly.type
_entity_poly.pdbx_seq_one_letter_code
_entity_poly.pdbx_strand_id
1 'polypeptide(L)'
;MYKRQTYTSQNMGAKDLGRVNRGVNTALGIGCVYSVASFLILRVLDKPLIGLFLDAGETAIMANAQDFIFWNSVFYIPLAVLIIYRYTIQGLGHSGLAMFAGVAEMIARAMVGFWFVPLWGYFAACIASPVAWFFACFFLIPAYFVVFRKLQKEKQQEAAAKAQ
;
A
#
# COMPACT_ATOMS: atom_id res chain seq x y z
N MET A 1 -4.22 9.53 6.99
CA MET A 1 -3.61 9.53 5.64
C MET A 1 -3.00 10.91 5.30
N TYR A 2 -3.72 11.99 5.39
CA TYR A 2 -3.27 13.37 5.11
C TYR A 2 -1.98 13.77 5.86
N LYS A 3 -1.85 13.39 7.12
CA LYS A 3 -0.70 13.77 7.98
C LYS A 3 0.66 13.27 7.48
N ARG A 4 0.74 12.14 6.74
CA ARG A 4 2.02 11.62 6.23
C ARG A 4 2.52 12.37 5.01
N GLN A 5 1.63 12.68 4.08
CA GLN A 5 1.96 13.51 2.92
C GLN A 5 2.45 14.88 3.41
N THR A 6 1.73 15.49 4.36
CA THR A 6 2.11 16.76 4.99
C THR A 6 3.48 16.68 5.67
N TYR A 7 3.75 15.63 6.46
CA TYR A 7 5.05 15.43 7.11
C TYR A 7 6.19 15.33 6.08
N THR A 8 6.00 14.56 5.02
CA THR A 8 7.01 14.41 3.95
C THR A 8 7.23 15.72 3.22
N SER A 9 6.16 16.45 2.86
CA SER A 9 6.24 17.74 2.17
C SER A 9 6.93 18.81 3.02
N GLN A 10 6.64 18.88 4.32
CA GLN A 10 7.28 19.83 5.24
C GLN A 10 8.78 19.55 5.40
N ASN A 11 9.17 18.27 5.58
CA ASN A 11 10.58 17.91 5.68
C ASN A 11 11.31 18.04 4.34
N MET A 12 10.62 17.86 3.22
CA MET A 12 11.15 18.16 1.89
C MET A 12 11.38 19.65 1.71
N GLY A 13 10.44 20.52 2.11
CA GLY A 13 10.59 21.99 2.12
C GLY A 13 11.78 22.43 2.98
N ALA A 14 12.03 21.77 4.10
CA ALA A 14 13.20 22.00 4.96
C ALA A 14 14.48 21.33 4.42
N LYS A 15 14.44 20.64 3.26
CA LYS A 15 15.55 19.87 2.66
C LYS A 15 16.14 18.81 3.60
N ASP A 16 15.37 18.31 4.61
CA ASP A 16 15.80 17.28 5.55
C ASP A 16 15.37 15.88 5.09
N LEU A 17 16.08 15.37 4.08
CA LEU A 17 15.85 14.01 3.55
C LEU A 17 16.11 12.90 4.58
N GLY A 18 16.99 13.16 5.58
CA GLY A 18 17.25 12.22 6.65
C GLY A 18 16.02 11.98 7.53
N ARG A 19 15.25 13.05 7.82
CA ARG A 19 13.97 12.95 8.53
C ARG A 19 12.91 12.23 7.70
N VAL A 20 12.85 12.48 6.39
CA VAL A 20 11.92 11.78 5.50
C VAL A 20 12.17 10.27 5.57
N ASN A 21 13.43 9.82 5.42
CA ASN A 21 13.76 8.38 5.45
C ASN A 21 13.45 7.74 6.82
N ARG A 22 13.79 8.42 7.93
CA ARG A 22 13.41 7.95 9.28
C ARG A 22 11.90 7.85 9.44
N GLY A 23 11.15 8.84 8.94
CA GLY A 23 9.69 8.82 8.95
C GLY A 23 9.10 7.65 8.17
N VAL A 24 9.67 7.31 7.01
CA VAL A 24 9.25 6.14 6.21
C VAL A 24 9.49 4.84 6.99
N ASN A 25 10.69 4.65 7.55
CA ASN A 25 11.02 3.42 8.29
C ASN A 25 10.14 3.26 9.54
N THR A 26 9.92 4.34 10.31
CA THR A 26 8.99 4.32 11.45
C THR A 26 7.58 3.99 11.01
N ALA A 27 7.14 4.57 9.89
CA ALA A 27 5.82 4.31 9.34
C ALA A 27 5.66 2.85 8.88
N LEU A 28 6.70 2.24 8.28
CA LEU A 28 6.70 0.83 7.91
C LEU A 28 6.58 -0.07 9.15
N GLY A 29 7.34 0.21 10.21
CA GLY A 29 7.24 -0.53 11.46
C GLY A 29 5.84 -0.47 12.07
N ILE A 30 5.26 0.73 12.20
CA ILE A 30 3.89 0.92 12.69
C ILE A 30 2.88 0.22 11.76
N GLY A 31 3.07 0.32 10.44
CA GLY A 31 2.21 -0.31 9.44
C GLY A 31 2.21 -1.84 9.54
N CYS A 32 3.38 -2.45 9.77
CA CYS A 32 3.48 -3.89 9.99
C CYS A 32 2.74 -4.32 11.26
N VAL A 33 2.97 -3.65 12.39
CA VAL A 33 2.27 -3.95 13.66
C VAL A 33 0.76 -3.80 13.49
N TYR A 34 0.31 -2.71 12.85
CA TYR A 34 -1.10 -2.49 12.58
C TYR A 34 -1.71 -3.57 11.68
N SER A 35 -0.98 -4.00 10.62
CA SER A 35 -1.43 -5.06 9.70
C SER A 35 -1.63 -6.39 10.41
N VAL A 36 -0.68 -6.77 11.28
CA VAL A 36 -0.77 -8.00 12.08
C VAL A 36 -1.93 -7.91 13.08
N ALA A 37 -2.05 -6.80 13.81
CA ALA A 37 -3.15 -6.59 14.75
C ALA A 37 -4.52 -6.64 14.04
N SER A 38 -4.65 -5.97 12.89
CA SER A 38 -5.89 -6.00 12.08
C SER A 38 -6.23 -7.40 11.59
N PHE A 39 -5.23 -8.17 11.14
CA PHE A 39 -5.43 -9.57 10.75
C PHE A 39 -5.97 -10.40 11.91
N LEU A 40 -5.35 -10.32 13.09
CA LEU A 40 -5.78 -11.07 14.28
C LEU A 40 -7.20 -10.67 14.73
N ILE A 41 -7.50 -9.38 14.74
CA ILE A 41 -8.84 -8.87 15.08
C ILE A 41 -9.88 -9.40 14.10
N LEU A 42 -9.60 -9.34 12.80
CA LEU A 42 -10.54 -9.83 11.78
C LEU A 42 -10.72 -11.34 11.87
N ARG A 43 -9.69 -12.12 12.23
CA ARG A 43 -9.82 -13.58 12.44
C ARG A 43 -10.75 -13.94 13.60
N VAL A 44 -10.82 -13.09 14.61
CA VAL A 44 -11.73 -13.29 15.76
C VAL A 44 -13.15 -12.80 15.45
N LEU A 45 -13.25 -11.71 14.69
CA LEU A 45 -14.51 -11.00 14.48
C LEU A 45 -15.16 -11.28 13.10
N ASP A 46 -14.57 -12.12 12.24
CA ASP A 46 -15.10 -12.39 10.90
C ASP A 46 -16.56 -12.87 10.94
N LYS A 47 -16.86 -13.90 11.72
CA LYS A 47 -18.23 -14.46 11.86
C LYS A 47 -19.25 -13.45 12.38
N PRO A 48 -19.02 -12.78 13.55
CA PRO A 48 -19.99 -11.79 14.03
C PRO A 48 -20.14 -10.59 13.09
N LEU A 49 -19.07 -10.15 12.41
CA LEU A 49 -19.16 -9.05 11.47
C LEU A 49 -19.99 -9.42 10.22
N ILE A 50 -19.77 -10.61 9.66
CA ILE A 50 -20.53 -11.10 8.51
C ILE A 50 -22.01 -11.30 8.89
N GLY A 51 -22.26 -11.84 10.10
CA GLY A 51 -23.62 -12.06 10.61
C GLY A 51 -24.44 -10.79 10.86
N LEU A 52 -23.82 -9.60 10.85
CA LEU A 52 -24.54 -8.32 10.84
C LEU A 52 -25.21 -8.00 9.51
N PHE A 53 -24.76 -8.61 8.41
CA PHE A 53 -25.20 -8.32 7.04
C PHE A 53 -25.89 -9.49 6.36
N LEU A 54 -25.68 -10.72 6.84
CA LEU A 54 -26.20 -11.94 6.25
C LEU A 54 -27.06 -12.71 7.26
N ASP A 55 -28.17 -13.27 6.78
CA ASP A 55 -29.02 -14.14 7.57
C ASP A 55 -28.33 -15.50 7.82
N ALA A 56 -28.61 -16.09 8.97
CA ALA A 56 -28.00 -17.36 9.42
C ALA A 56 -28.26 -18.56 8.47
N GLY A 57 -29.23 -18.44 7.56
CA GLY A 57 -29.54 -19.46 6.55
C GLY A 57 -28.60 -19.49 5.35
N GLU A 58 -27.84 -18.41 5.09
CA GLU A 58 -27.01 -18.25 3.89
C GLU A 58 -25.56 -18.73 4.11
N THR A 59 -25.40 -19.99 4.51
CA THR A 59 -24.10 -20.58 4.90
C THR A 59 -23.05 -20.51 3.80
N ALA A 60 -23.42 -20.68 2.52
CA ALA A 60 -22.49 -20.63 1.40
C ALA A 60 -21.94 -19.22 1.15
N ILE A 61 -22.80 -18.19 1.27
CA ILE A 61 -22.37 -16.80 1.11
C ILE A 61 -21.50 -16.38 2.29
N MET A 62 -21.85 -16.83 3.49
CA MET A 62 -21.07 -16.59 4.71
C MET A 62 -19.65 -17.19 4.59
N ALA A 63 -19.51 -18.42 4.08
CA ALA A 63 -18.21 -19.05 3.85
C ALA A 63 -17.37 -18.26 2.83
N ASN A 64 -17.96 -17.86 1.72
CA ASN A 64 -17.29 -17.04 0.71
C ASN A 64 -16.84 -15.68 1.28
N ALA A 65 -17.66 -15.03 2.10
CA ALA A 65 -17.30 -13.76 2.74
C ALA A 65 -16.12 -13.93 3.72
N GLN A 66 -16.08 -15.04 4.47
CA GLN A 66 -14.95 -15.38 5.35
C GLN A 66 -13.66 -15.60 4.56
N ASP A 67 -13.71 -16.33 3.45
CA ASP A 67 -12.57 -16.57 2.58
C ASP A 67 -12.05 -15.24 1.99
N PHE A 68 -12.94 -14.36 1.56
CA PHE A 68 -12.57 -13.04 1.05
C PHE A 68 -11.85 -12.19 2.11
N ILE A 69 -12.41 -12.10 3.32
CA ILE A 69 -11.80 -11.38 4.43
C ILE A 69 -10.45 -11.98 4.79
N PHE A 70 -10.33 -13.31 4.84
CA PHE A 70 -9.10 -14.02 5.15
C PHE A 70 -8.00 -13.68 4.15
N TRP A 71 -8.23 -13.92 2.86
CA TRP A 71 -7.21 -13.70 1.83
C TRP A 71 -6.77 -12.24 1.72
N ASN A 72 -7.70 -11.30 1.86
CA ASN A 72 -7.34 -9.88 1.86
C ASN A 72 -6.54 -9.48 3.12
N SER A 73 -6.94 -9.97 4.30
CA SER A 73 -6.30 -9.59 5.56
C SER A 73 -4.90 -10.18 5.74
N VAL A 74 -4.61 -11.37 5.23
CA VAL A 74 -3.27 -11.98 5.18
C VAL A 74 -2.26 -11.06 4.48
N PHE A 75 -2.71 -10.34 3.45
CA PHE A 75 -1.86 -9.47 2.64
C PHE A 75 -1.93 -7.98 3.03
N TYR A 76 -2.32 -7.64 4.26
CA TYR A 76 -2.32 -6.25 4.72
C TYR A 76 -0.93 -5.63 4.85
N ILE A 77 0.13 -6.44 5.01
CA ILE A 77 1.51 -5.92 5.04
C ILE A 77 1.88 -5.30 3.68
N PRO A 78 1.76 -5.98 2.53
CA PRO A 78 1.93 -5.34 1.21
C PRO A 78 1.07 -4.09 1.02
N LEU A 79 -0.18 -4.10 1.45
CA LEU A 79 -1.05 -2.93 1.41
C LEU A 79 -0.49 -1.75 2.21
N ALA A 80 0.00 -2.00 3.43
CA ALA A 80 0.61 -0.95 4.26
C ALA A 80 1.86 -0.37 3.59
N VAL A 81 2.73 -1.22 3.05
CA VAL A 81 3.94 -0.83 2.31
C VAL A 81 3.57 0.06 1.11
N LEU A 82 2.63 -0.39 0.29
CA LEU A 82 2.12 0.36 -0.86
C LEU A 82 1.62 1.76 -0.47
N ILE A 83 0.78 1.84 0.54
CA ILE A 83 0.20 3.11 1.01
C ILE A 83 1.30 4.05 1.50
N ILE A 84 2.28 3.55 2.25
CA ILE A 84 3.37 4.36 2.79
C ILE A 84 4.23 4.94 1.68
N TYR A 85 4.69 4.12 0.73
CA TYR A 85 5.51 4.60 -0.38
C TYR A 85 4.73 5.53 -1.32
N ARG A 86 3.47 5.25 -1.60
CA ARG A 86 2.60 6.12 -2.42
C ARG A 86 2.51 7.52 -1.85
N TYR A 87 2.13 7.66 -0.58
CA TYR A 87 2.01 8.98 0.05
C TYR A 87 3.36 9.67 0.26
N THR A 88 4.43 8.93 0.45
CA THR A 88 5.78 9.49 0.53
C THR A 88 6.19 10.08 -0.82
N ILE A 89 6.03 9.36 -1.93
CA ILE A 89 6.35 9.85 -3.28
C ILE A 89 5.51 11.08 -3.63
N GLN A 90 4.22 11.09 -3.26
CA GLN A 90 3.36 12.27 -3.41
C GLN A 90 3.89 13.45 -2.59
N GLY A 91 4.29 13.22 -1.35
CA GLY A 91 4.86 14.25 -0.47
C GLY A 91 6.22 14.78 -0.94
N LEU A 92 6.96 14.00 -1.72
CA LEU A 92 8.20 14.41 -2.40
C LEU A 92 7.94 15.21 -3.70
N GLY A 93 6.69 15.51 -4.03
CA GLY A 93 6.31 16.29 -5.22
C GLY A 93 6.13 15.48 -6.50
N HIS A 94 6.23 14.15 -6.44
CA HIS A 94 6.13 13.27 -7.61
C HIS A 94 4.76 12.55 -7.67
N SER A 95 3.66 13.32 -7.62
CA SER A 95 2.29 12.78 -7.62
C SER A 95 1.95 11.96 -8.87
N GLY A 96 2.56 12.26 -10.02
CA GLY A 96 2.39 11.48 -11.26
C GLY A 96 2.81 10.01 -11.09
N LEU A 97 3.94 9.72 -10.42
CA LEU A 97 4.37 8.34 -10.16
C LEU A 97 3.37 7.58 -9.28
N ALA A 98 2.80 8.24 -8.29
CA ALA A 98 1.77 7.64 -7.44
C ALA A 98 0.46 7.36 -8.19
N MET A 99 0.13 8.18 -9.19
CA MET A 99 -1.01 7.95 -10.09
C MET A 99 -0.76 6.74 -10.99
N PHE A 100 0.43 6.62 -11.59
CA PHE A 100 0.79 5.44 -12.39
C PHE A 100 0.71 4.14 -11.59
N ALA A 101 1.06 4.14 -10.30
CA ALA A 101 0.87 2.98 -9.44
C ALA A 101 -0.62 2.60 -9.31
N GLY A 102 -1.53 3.58 -9.23
CA GLY A 102 -2.96 3.32 -9.24
C GLY A 102 -3.45 2.69 -10.55
N VAL A 103 -2.93 3.15 -11.70
CA VAL A 103 -3.20 2.53 -13.00
C VAL A 103 -2.67 1.09 -13.06
N ALA A 104 -1.47 0.84 -12.53
CA ALA A 104 -0.92 -0.52 -12.46
C ALA A 104 -1.78 -1.46 -11.60
N GLU A 105 -2.31 -0.98 -10.46
CA GLU A 105 -3.27 -1.75 -9.66
C GLU A 105 -4.55 -2.08 -10.42
N MET A 106 -5.09 -1.09 -11.15
CA MET A 106 -6.30 -1.29 -11.95
C MET A 106 -6.07 -2.36 -13.04
N ILE A 107 -4.94 -2.27 -13.75
CA ILE A 107 -4.56 -3.25 -14.78
C ILE A 107 -4.41 -4.64 -14.16
N ALA A 108 -3.70 -4.76 -13.02
CA ALA A 108 -3.51 -6.03 -12.34
C ALA A 108 -4.85 -6.67 -11.93
N ARG A 109 -5.79 -5.89 -11.38
CA ARG A 109 -7.15 -6.38 -11.05
C ARG A 109 -7.93 -6.80 -12.30
N ALA A 110 -7.85 -6.02 -13.38
CA ALA A 110 -8.50 -6.37 -14.64
C ALA A 110 -7.93 -7.68 -15.21
N MET A 111 -6.61 -7.86 -15.20
CA MET A 111 -5.98 -9.11 -15.64
C MET A 111 -6.45 -10.31 -14.81
N VAL A 112 -6.49 -10.18 -13.48
CA VAL A 112 -7.00 -11.25 -12.64
C VAL A 112 -8.48 -11.52 -12.94
N GLY A 113 -9.31 -10.49 -13.09
CA GLY A 113 -10.72 -10.64 -13.40
C GLY A 113 -10.98 -11.34 -14.73
N PHE A 114 -10.29 -10.94 -15.79
CA PHE A 114 -10.53 -11.48 -17.14
C PHE A 114 -9.90 -12.85 -17.38
N TRP A 115 -8.71 -13.12 -16.82
CA TRP A 115 -7.97 -14.33 -17.13
C TRP A 115 -8.03 -15.38 -16.01
N PHE A 116 -7.95 -14.97 -14.76
CA PHE A 116 -7.84 -15.94 -13.66
C PHE A 116 -9.19 -16.29 -13.02
N VAL A 117 -10.17 -15.38 -13.01
CA VAL A 117 -11.49 -15.71 -12.47
C VAL A 117 -12.17 -16.82 -13.28
N PRO A 118 -12.14 -16.84 -14.63
CA PRO A 118 -12.71 -17.98 -15.39
C PRO A 118 -12.02 -19.32 -15.12
N LEU A 119 -10.74 -19.30 -14.70
CA LEU A 119 -9.95 -20.54 -14.46
C LEU A 119 -10.05 -21.02 -13.01
N TRP A 120 -10.01 -20.11 -12.03
CA TRP A 120 -9.91 -20.43 -10.60
C TRP A 120 -11.15 -20.00 -9.81
N GLY A 121 -12.17 -19.47 -10.47
CA GLY A 121 -13.43 -19.08 -9.85
C GLY A 121 -13.27 -18.01 -8.78
N TYR A 122 -14.03 -18.18 -7.70
CA TYR A 122 -14.11 -17.21 -6.60
C TYR A 122 -12.76 -16.96 -5.90
N PHE A 123 -11.90 -17.97 -5.82
CA PHE A 123 -10.56 -17.82 -5.24
C PHE A 123 -9.75 -16.71 -5.94
N ALA A 124 -9.78 -16.66 -7.27
CA ALA A 124 -9.10 -15.60 -8.03
C ALA A 124 -9.65 -14.21 -7.69
N ALA A 125 -10.95 -14.08 -7.48
CA ALA A 125 -11.57 -12.83 -7.04
C ALA A 125 -11.05 -12.40 -5.65
N CYS A 126 -10.88 -13.34 -4.72
CA CYS A 126 -10.34 -13.07 -3.39
C CYS A 126 -8.91 -12.53 -3.42
N ILE A 127 -8.06 -13.04 -4.33
CA ILE A 127 -6.64 -12.63 -4.42
C ILE A 127 -6.40 -11.46 -5.37
N ALA A 128 -7.41 -10.98 -6.09
CA ALA A 128 -7.26 -9.89 -7.07
C ALA A 128 -6.67 -8.61 -6.45
N SER A 129 -7.12 -8.21 -5.26
CA SER A 129 -6.56 -7.07 -4.55
C SER A 129 -5.15 -7.31 -4.02
N PRO A 130 -4.82 -8.42 -3.34
CA PRO A 130 -3.45 -8.78 -3.00
C PRO A 130 -2.48 -8.73 -4.17
N VAL A 131 -2.82 -9.33 -5.30
CA VAL A 131 -2.00 -9.29 -6.52
C VAL A 131 -1.73 -7.86 -6.97
N ALA A 132 -2.77 -7.01 -7.01
CA ALA A 132 -2.62 -5.60 -7.37
C ALA A 132 -1.71 -4.84 -6.41
N TRP A 133 -1.75 -5.14 -5.10
CA TRP A 133 -0.85 -4.51 -4.12
C TRP A 133 0.62 -4.88 -4.34
N PHE A 134 0.90 -6.14 -4.68
CA PHE A 134 2.26 -6.57 -5.04
C PHE A 134 2.76 -5.87 -6.30
N PHE A 135 1.93 -5.78 -7.35
CA PHE A 135 2.28 -5.06 -8.57
C PHE A 135 2.60 -3.60 -8.31
N ALA A 136 1.79 -2.93 -7.50
CA ALA A 136 2.04 -1.54 -7.14
C ALA A 136 3.28 -1.37 -6.26
N CYS A 137 3.55 -2.27 -5.31
CA CYS A 137 4.79 -2.27 -4.53
C CYS A 137 6.02 -2.45 -5.41
N PHE A 138 5.96 -3.38 -6.37
CA PHE A 138 7.05 -3.62 -7.31
C PHE A 138 7.43 -2.37 -8.13
N PHE A 139 6.45 -1.54 -8.43
CA PHE A 139 6.67 -0.25 -9.11
C PHE A 139 7.09 0.87 -8.12
N LEU A 140 6.38 1.02 -6.99
CA LEU A 140 6.58 2.15 -6.09
C LEU A 140 7.88 2.10 -5.30
N ILE A 141 8.35 0.91 -4.90
CA ILE A 141 9.58 0.79 -4.12
C ILE A 141 10.79 1.26 -4.94
N PRO A 142 11.05 0.77 -6.17
CA PRO A 142 12.12 1.29 -7.00
C PRO A 142 11.96 2.79 -7.32
N ALA A 143 10.73 3.23 -7.63
CA ALA A 143 10.44 4.63 -7.90
C ALA A 143 10.83 5.55 -6.72
N TYR A 144 10.53 5.13 -5.48
CA TYR A 144 10.94 5.86 -4.28
C TYR A 144 12.47 5.99 -4.20
N PHE A 145 13.21 4.90 -4.39
CA PHE A 145 14.68 4.96 -4.33
C PHE A 145 15.30 5.84 -5.42
N VAL A 146 14.75 5.81 -6.63
CA VAL A 146 15.20 6.68 -7.74
C VAL A 146 14.96 8.15 -7.40
N VAL A 147 13.75 8.51 -6.99
CA VAL A 147 13.40 9.87 -6.59
C VAL A 147 14.26 10.34 -5.41
N PHE A 148 14.40 9.51 -4.40
CA PHE A 148 15.15 9.84 -3.20
C PHE A 148 16.64 10.09 -3.49
N ARG A 149 17.27 9.23 -4.31
CA ARG A 149 18.66 9.41 -4.76
C ARG A 149 18.85 10.67 -5.59
N LYS A 150 17.90 11.00 -6.45
CA LYS A 150 17.93 12.24 -7.25
C LYS A 150 17.95 13.47 -6.34
N LEU A 151 17.03 13.52 -5.38
CA LEU A 151 16.94 14.62 -4.41
C LEU A 151 18.18 14.73 -3.51
N GLN A 152 18.80 13.62 -3.14
CA GLN A 152 20.07 13.64 -2.40
C GLN A 152 21.20 14.26 -3.23
N LYS A 153 21.31 13.91 -4.51
CA LYS A 153 22.34 14.50 -5.41
C LYS A 153 22.13 16.00 -5.59
N GLU A 154 20.89 16.44 -5.82
CA GLU A 154 20.54 17.86 -5.95
C GLU A 154 20.93 18.64 -4.68
N LYS A 155 20.65 18.10 -3.50
CA LYS A 155 21.05 18.71 -2.22
C LYS A 155 22.58 18.81 -2.09
N GLN A 156 23.34 17.80 -2.49
CA GLN A 156 24.80 17.82 -2.44
C GLN A 156 25.38 18.86 -3.42
N GLN A 157 24.83 18.97 -4.62
CA GLN A 157 25.26 19.97 -5.61
C GLN A 157 25.00 21.39 -5.14
N GLU A 158 23.83 21.65 -4.55
CA GLU A 158 23.53 22.97 -3.96
C GLU A 158 24.46 23.33 -2.79
N ALA A 159 24.83 22.36 -1.95
CA ALA A 159 25.76 22.59 -0.87
C ALA A 159 27.18 22.90 -1.38
N ALA A 160 27.63 22.19 -2.42
CA ALA A 160 28.91 22.46 -3.06
C ALA A 160 28.96 23.84 -3.74
N ALA A 161 27.88 24.24 -4.41
CA ALA A 161 27.80 25.56 -5.08
C ALA A 161 27.75 26.73 -4.08
N LYS A 162 27.28 26.52 -2.86
CA LYS A 162 27.28 27.55 -1.80
C LYS A 162 28.61 27.67 -1.05
N ALA A 163 29.49 26.68 -1.18
CA ALA A 163 30.80 26.64 -0.55
C ALA A 163 31.92 27.26 -1.42
N GLN A 164 31.60 27.59 -2.67
CA GLN A 164 32.42 28.35 -3.63
C GLN A 164 32.08 29.83 -3.60
#